data_f07e77bd77dfb8815d03ec54ea3de3cb
#
_entry.id   f07e77bd77dfb8815d03ec54ea3de3cb
#
_cell.length_a   1.000
_cell.length_b   1.000
_cell.length_c   1.000
_cell.angle_alpha   90.00
_cell.angle_beta   90.00
_cell.angle_gamma   90.00
#
_symmetry.space_group_name_H-M   'P 1'
#
loop_
_entity.id
_entity.type
_entity.pdbx_description
1 polymer ?
#
loop_
_entity_poly.entity_id
_entity_poly.type
_entity_poly.pdbx_seq_one_letter_code
_entity_poly.pdbx_strand_id
1 'polypeptide(L)'
;MKILNIDWIELISKNKFISIIEYVEDNEDFYKNKYCDLIEKIGNIIVDNGENIYQKCQYKSDYNLWQMSTISEKSFFKTPQIFEHIKILALLDLVKTQNPTQVNISGINNSTAAFLKTLETNINFYFQNITELKSRKSFTPNFFSKNKRVKASLWLIYQFFKKLKSPAVIKNMNKESSVFIMDYFTHLNQMTNYSSNIWDPLLNQISKRNKIYFLHHFIPTEKIRSLKKASKTLNKFNINKNQVHDFIELNINVFVFTKVIFNYILFQFKARKIVSSLKDKINNHNNSLSIKFLNNSILSSLTGKELIQNMLYVEIFDDFFKKIEFQRTGIYLQENQGWEFAFINAWKKHKHGKLLAFNASSVSNWDMRFKYPFEKDKIKLIKQRKPDFFLVGSKNYKLLYGKLGYELDKVHDVEALRYIK
;
A
#
# COMPACT_ATOMS: atom_id res chain seq x y z
N MET A 1 31.53 15.78 29.80
CA MET A 1 30.95 14.66 29.01
C MET A 1 29.48 15.01 28.76
N LYS A 2 29.06 15.19 27.50
CA LYS A 2 27.67 15.56 27.20
C LYS A 2 26.84 14.29 27.00
N ILE A 3 25.88 14.07 27.90
CA ILE A 3 25.01 12.89 27.88
C ILE A 3 23.65 13.31 27.36
N LEU A 4 23.11 12.57 26.41
CA LEU A 4 21.75 12.69 25.90
C LEU A 4 20.90 11.52 26.40
N ASN A 5 19.81 11.80 27.12
CA ASN A 5 18.88 10.77 27.59
C ASN A 5 17.60 10.82 26.78
N ILE A 6 17.21 9.69 26.19
CA ILE A 6 16.05 9.54 25.30
C ILE A 6 15.07 8.53 25.86
N ASP A 7 13.81 8.90 25.92
CA ASP A 7 12.70 7.96 26.14
C ASP A 7 12.05 7.59 24.79
N TRP A 8 11.95 6.29 24.53
CA TRP A 8 11.49 5.78 23.23
C TRP A 8 9.98 5.53 23.15
N ILE A 9 9.30 5.46 24.30
CA ILE A 9 7.87 5.06 24.40
C ILE A 9 6.99 6.07 25.11
N GLU A 10 7.53 6.90 25.99
CA GLU A 10 6.76 7.95 26.65
C GLU A 10 6.33 9.02 25.66
N LEU A 11 5.09 9.53 25.84
CA LEU A 11 4.51 10.53 24.96
C LEU A 11 5.00 11.95 25.27
N ILE A 12 5.47 12.18 26.47
CA ILE A 12 5.88 13.52 26.97
C ILE A 12 7.23 13.38 27.65
N SER A 13 8.10 14.36 27.43
CA SER A 13 9.40 14.47 28.06
C SER A 13 9.24 14.64 29.59
N LYS A 14 10.01 13.87 30.34
CA LYS A 14 9.96 13.89 31.81
C LYS A 14 11.38 13.96 32.40
N ASN A 15 11.57 14.80 33.41
CA ASN A 15 12.85 14.97 34.09
C ASN A 15 13.99 15.31 33.11
N LYS A 16 15.02 14.44 33.08
CA LYS A 16 16.20 14.57 32.21
C LYS A 16 16.08 13.82 30.89
N PHE A 17 14.94 13.15 30.62
CA PHE A 17 14.70 12.37 29.40
C PHE A 17 13.88 13.16 28.39
N ILE A 18 14.36 13.21 27.16
CA ILE A 18 13.63 13.76 26.02
C ILE A 18 12.76 12.64 25.43
N SER A 19 11.46 12.84 25.34
CA SER A 19 10.59 11.95 24.60
C SER A 19 10.88 12.09 23.11
N ILE A 20 11.28 10.99 22.47
CA ILE A 20 11.50 10.99 21.01
C ILE A 20 10.17 11.14 20.26
N ILE A 21 9.05 10.70 20.87
CA ILE A 21 7.71 10.83 20.29
C ILE A 21 7.29 12.31 20.29
N GLU A 22 7.38 12.99 21.42
CA GLU A 22 7.07 14.42 21.52
C GLU A 22 7.93 15.24 20.53
N TYR A 23 9.24 14.97 20.49
CA TYR A 23 10.14 15.64 19.55
C TYR A 23 9.75 15.44 18.09
N VAL A 24 9.27 14.24 17.73
CA VAL A 24 8.78 13.93 16.37
C VAL A 24 7.45 14.64 16.11
N GLU A 25 6.51 14.66 17.07
CA GLU A 25 5.21 15.33 16.93
C GLU A 25 5.37 16.86 16.78
N ASP A 26 6.26 17.48 17.58
CA ASP A 26 6.56 18.90 17.47
C ASP A 26 7.16 19.30 16.12
N ASN A 27 7.76 18.31 15.40
CA ASN A 27 8.37 18.50 14.09
C ASN A 27 7.73 17.59 13.03
N GLU A 28 6.42 17.34 13.15
CA GLU A 28 5.67 16.34 12.37
C GLU A 28 5.90 16.46 10.86
N ASP A 29 5.64 17.63 10.30
CA ASP A 29 5.75 17.83 8.84
C ASP A 29 7.18 17.67 8.33
N PHE A 30 8.18 18.05 9.12
CA PHE A 30 9.58 17.86 8.78
C PHE A 30 9.92 16.38 8.68
N TYR A 31 9.54 15.56 9.68
CA TYR A 31 9.86 14.12 9.68
C TYR A 31 9.04 13.33 8.66
N LYS A 32 7.79 13.70 8.42
CA LYS A 32 7.00 13.12 7.31
C LYS A 32 7.67 13.38 5.96
N ASN A 33 8.10 14.62 5.70
CA ASN A 33 8.81 14.98 4.48
C ASN A 33 10.13 14.23 4.36
N LYS A 34 10.93 14.23 5.42
CA LYS A 34 12.23 13.55 5.45
C LYS A 34 12.12 12.05 5.17
N TYR A 35 11.08 11.40 5.72
CA TYR A 35 10.81 9.98 5.43
C TYR A 35 10.39 9.77 3.96
N CYS A 36 9.49 10.59 3.44
CA CYS A 36 9.04 10.49 2.04
C CYS A 36 10.20 10.70 1.06
N ASP A 37 11.04 11.72 1.30
CA ASP A 37 12.24 12.00 0.50
C ASP A 37 13.24 10.85 0.53
N LEU A 38 13.36 10.19 1.68
CA LEU A 38 14.21 9.00 1.81
C LEU A 38 13.73 7.86 0.93
N ILE A 39 12.42 7.57 0.93
CA ILE A 39 11.85 6.51 0.08
C ILE A 39 12.05 6.82 -1.41
N GLU A 40 11.91 8.09 -1.78
CA GLU A 40 12.19 8.54 -3.15
C GLU A 40 13.67 8.41 -3.50
N LYS A 41 14.58 8.85 -2.62
CA LYS A 41 16.02 8.70 -2.79
C LYS A 41 16.43 7.24 -2.97
N ILE A 42 15.83 6.32 -2.21
CA ILE A 42 16.08 4.88 -2.37
C ILE A 42 15.68 4.41 -3.77
N GLY A 43 14.50 4.80 -4.27
CA GLY A 43 14.05 4.47 -5.63
C GLY A 43 14.97 5.01 -6.73
N ASN A 44 15.65 6.12 -6.47
CA ASN A 44 16.60 6.75 -7.39
C ASN A 44 18.05 6.23 -7.28
N ILE A 45 18.33 5.27 -6.41
CA ILE A 45 19.68 4.67 -6.31
C ILE A 45 20.03 3.96 -7.61
N ILE A 46 21.15 4.35 -8.22
CA ILE A 46 21.72 3.68 -9.39
C ILE A 46 22.21 2.28 -8.97
N VAL A 47 21.73 1.23 -9.62
CA VAL A 47 22.01 -0.15 -9.22
C VAL A 47 22.71 -1.02 -10.26
N ASP A 48 22.51 -0.78 -11.54
CA ASP A 48 23.11 -1.57 -12.61
C ASP A 48 23.12 -0.77 -13.93
N ASN A 49 24.25 -0.74 -14.63
CA ASN A 49 24.41 -0.09 -15.95
C ASN A 49 23.84 1.35 -16.04
N GLY A 50 23.98 2.14 -14.98
CA GLY A 50 23.45 3.51 -14.92
C GLY A 50 21.95 3.62 -14.65
N GLU A 51 21.24 2.50 -14.54
CA GLU A 51 19.81 2.50 -14.23
C GLU A 51 19.56 2.50 -12.72
N ASN A 52 18.55 3.25 -12.29
CA ASN A 52 18.09 3.28 -10.91
C ASN A 52 17.04 2.19 -10.61
N ILE A 53 16.63 2.07 -9.32
CA ILE A 53 15.63 1.08 -8.89
C ILE A 53 14.29 1.31 -9.62
N TYR A 54 13.85 2.56 -9.81
CA TYR A 54 12.63 2.84 -10.56
C TYR A 54 12.67 2.27 -11.97
N GLN A 55 13.77 2.52 -12.69
CA GLN A 55 13.95 2.02 -14.06
C GLN A 55 14.00 0.48 -14.10
N LYS A 56 14.73 -0.14 -13.18
CA LYS A 56 14.80 -1.61 -13.08
C LYS A 56 13.48 -2.24 -12.70
N CYS A 57 12.64 -1.56 -11.91
CA CYS A 57 11.32 -2.04 -11.50
C CYS A 57 10.22 -1.72 -12.51
N GLN A 58 10.56 -1.17 -13.68
CA GLN A 58 9.60 -1.00 -14.76
C GLN A 58 9.06 -2.37 -15.20
N TYR A 59 7.72 -2.51 -15.17
CA TYR A 59 6.98 -3.70 -15.54
C TYR A 59 5.98 -3.35 -16.62
N LYS A 60 6.20 -3.86 -17.85
CA LYS A 60 5.54 -3.37 -19.06
C LYS A 60 5.77 -1.86 -19.26
N SER A 61 5.11 -1.23 -20.25
CA SER A 61 5.27 0.21 -20.53
C SER A 61 4.69 1.11 -19.43
N ASP A 62 3.66 0.63 -18.70
CA ASP A 62 2.76 1.49 -17.94
C ASP A 62 2.78 1.25 -16.44
N TYR A 63 3.56 0.27 -15.95
CA TYR A 63 3.54 -0.13 -14.55
C TYR A 63 4.93 -0.12 -13.94
N ASN A 64 5.03 0.38 -12.72
CA ASN A 64 6.26 0.36 -11.94
C ASN A 64 6.06 -0.36 -10.61
N LEU A 65 6.73 -1.51 -10.47
CA LEU A 65 6.56 -2.39 -9.30
C LEU A 65 7.14 -1.78 -8.01
N TRP A 66 8.12 -0.87 -8.10
CA TRP A 66 8.60 -0.13 -6.95
C TRP A 66 7.52 0.81 -6.40
N GLN A 67 6.86 1.56 -7.28
CA GLN A 67 5.77 2.46 -6.86
C GLN A 67 4.55 1.72 -6.32
N MET A 68 4.33 0.47 -6.74
CA MET A 68 3.28 -0.40 -6.22
C MET A 68 3.66 -1.13 -4.93
N SER A 69 4.92 -1.01 -4.48
CA SER A 69 5.42 -1.72 -3.30
C SER A 69 4.90 -1.10 -1.99
N THR A 70 4.86 -1.90 -0.93
CA THR A 70 4.47 -1.43 0.41
C THR A 70 5.40 -0.36 0.95
N ILE A 71 6.67 -0.35 0.54
CA ILE A 71 7.62 0.71 0.88
C ILE A 71 7.17 2.05 0.29
N SER A 72 6.79 2.08 -0.98
CA SER A 72 6.31 3.28 -1.66
C SER A 72 4.88 3.65 -1.27
N GLU A 73 4.09 2.69 -0.81
CA GLU A 73 2.75 2.91 -0.25
C GLU A 73 2.82 3.72 1.05
N LYS A 74 3.88 3.58 1.84
CA LYS A 74 4.09 4.27 3.12
C LYS A 74 2.95 4.08 4.13
N SER A 75 2.31 2.91 4.10
CA SER A 75 1.24 2.53 5.01
C SER A 75 1.80 2.03 6.33
N PHE A 76 1.61 2.76 7.41
CA PHE A 76 2.00 2.31 8.75
C PHE A 76 1.19 1.09 9.23
N PHE A 77 -0.01 0.87 8.71
CA PHE A 77 -0.81 -0.32 9.00
C PHE A 77 -0.18 -1.60 8.44
N LYS A 78 0.46 -1.51 7.27
CA LYS A 78 1.15 -2.64 6.63
C LYS A 78 2.63 -2.72 7.03
N THR A 79 3.23 -1.59 7.35
CA THR A 79 4.66 -1.46 7.68
C THR A 79 4.83 -0.69 8.99
N PRO A 80 4.57 -1.32 10.15
CA PRO A 80 4.69 -0.67 11.47
C PRO A 80 6.09 -0.11 11.76
N GLN A 81 7.12 -0.62 11.07
CA GLN A 81 8.51 -0.14 11.16
C GLN A 81 8.69 1.32 10.71
N ILE A 82 7.70 1.91 10.04
CA ILE A 82 7.75 3.32 9.61
C ILE A 82 7.95 4.24 10.82
N PHE A 83 7.19 4.04 11.91
CA PHE A 83 7.33 4.86 13.11
C PHE A 83 8.69 4.69 13.78
N GLU A 84 9.19 3.44 13.85
CA GLU A 84 10.54 3.19 14.38
C GLU A 84 11.60 3.90 13.53
N HIS A 85 11.45 3.89 12.21
CA HIS A 85 12.37 4.56 11.31
C HIS A 85 12.33 6.10 11.48
N ILE A 86 11.14 6.67 11.63
CA ILE A 86 10.99 8.11 11.89
C ILE A 86 11.66 8.49 13.21
N LYS A 87 11.47 7.71 14.27
CA LYS A 87 12.17 7.90 15.56
C LYS A 87 13.70 7.82 15.42
N ILE A 88 14.20 6.88 14.62
CA ILE A 88 15.64 6.78 14.32
C ILE A 88 16.13 8.04 13.59
N LEU A 89 15.40 8.54 12.59
CA LEU A 89 15.76 9.77 11.89
C LEU A 89 15.82 10.96 12.85
N ALA A 90 14.87 11.06 13.77
CA ALA A 90 14.82 12.10 14.79
C ALA A 90 15.99 11.97 15.79
N LEU A 91 16.28 10.76 16.25
CA LEU A 91 17.44 10.51 17.11
C LEU A 91 18.75 10.92 16.46
N LEU A 92 18.96 10.58 15.18
CA LEU A 92 20.17 10.94 14.44
C LEU A 92 20.30 12.46 14.27
N ASP A 93 19.20 13.20 14.10
CA ASP A 93 19.22 14.67 14.06
C ASP A 93 19.55 15.26 15.43
N LEU A 94 18.95 14.75 16.51
CA LEU A 94 19.28 15.17 17.87
C LEU A 94 20.77 14.94 18.20
N VAL A 95 21.29 13.78 17.85
CA VAL A 95 22.68 13.43 18.02
C VAL A 95 23.59 14.39 17.23
N LYS A 96 23.26 14.67 15.97
CA LYS A 96 24.02 15.61 15.14
C LYS A 96 23.99 17.05 15.70
N THR A 97 22.84 17.49 16.18
CA THR A 97 22.65 18.87 16.67
C THR A 97 23.29 19.08 18.03
N GLN A 98 23.14 18.10 18.91
CA GLN A 98 23.62 18.20 20.30
C GLN A 98 25.06 17.74 20.49
N ASN A 99 25.61 16.95 19.55
CA ASN A 99 26.94 16.37 19.59
C ASN A 99 27.28 15.71 20.94
N PRO A 100 26.47 14.75 21.44
CA PRO A 100 26.74 14.07 22.70
C PRO A 100 27.86 13.07 22.54
N THR A 101 28.56 12.78 23.67
CA THR A 101 29.53 11.66 23.73
C THR A 101 28.89 10.34 24.12
N GLN A 102 27.70 10.43 24.74
CA GLN A 102 26.92 9.27 25.22
C GLN A 102 25.43 9.52 24.99
N VAL A 103 24.71 8.47 24.56
CA VAL A 103 23.24 8.46 24.41
C VAL A 103 22.68 7.29 25.20
N ASN A 104 21.84 7.60 26.20
CA ASN A 104 21.09 6.62 26.97
C ASN A 104 19.67 6.53 26.41
N ILE A 105 19.20 5.35 26.06
CA ILE A 105 17.88 5.15 25.47
C ILE A 105 17.08 4.15 26.33
N SER A 106 15.92 4.57 26.81
CA SER A 106 14.98 3.73 27.58
C SER A 106 13.78 3.32 26.72
N GLY A 107 13.29 2.09 26.89
CA GLY A 107 12.05 1.61 26.25
C GLY A 107 12.18 1.19 24.78
N ILE A 108 13.38 1.11 24.25
CA ILE A 108 13.63 0.71 22.86
C ILE A 108 13.40 -0.79 22.63
N ASN A 109 12.96 -1.18 21.43
CA ASN A 109 12.83 -2.60 21.09
C ASN A 109 14.17 -3.23 20.67
N ASN A 110 14.26 -4.56 20.86
CA ASN A 110 15.49 -5.34 20.58
C ASN A 110 16.05 -5.12 19.17
N SER A 111 15.19 -5.06 18.14
CA SER A 111 15.63 -4.94 16.75
C SER A 111 16.23 -3.56 16.45
N THR A 112 15.61 -2.50 16.98
CA THR A 112 16.10 -1.13 16.85
C THR A 112 17.37 -0.92 17.64
N ALA A 113 17.46 -1.45 18.87
CA ALA A 113 18.69 -1.41 19.68
C ALA A 113 19.85 -2.13 18.97
N ALA A 114 19.61 -3.32 18.42
CA ALA A 114 20.60 -4.06 17.65
C ALA A 114 21.06 -3.27 16.42
N PHE A 115 20.13 -2.60 15.72
CA PHE A 115 20.47 -1.73 14.59
C PHE A 115 21.34 -0.56 15.04
N LEU A 116 20.99 0.18 16.09
CA LEU A 116 21.78 1.33 16.59
C LEU A 116 23.19 0.92 17.01
N LYS A 117 23.38 -0.28 17.57
CA LYS A 117 24.73 -0.85 17.87
C LYS A 117 25.58 -1.08 16.62
N THR A 118 24.98 -1.20 15.45
CA THR A 118 25.76 -1.38 14.19
C THR A 118 26.17 -0.04 13.57
N LEU A 119 25.81 1.09 14.17
CA LEU A 119 26.23 2.39 13.71
C LEU A 119 27.69 2.60 14.09
N GLU A 120 28.55 2.79 13.09
CA GLU A 120 29.93 3.20 13.29
C GLU A 120 29.93 4.71 13.62
N THR A 121 29.77 5.03 14.90
CA THR A 121 29.78 6.39 15.41
C THR A 121 30.75 6.49 16.58
N ASN A 122 31.31 7.67 16.83
CA ASN A 122 32.11 7.96 18.04
C ASN A 122 31.22 8.13 19.29
N ILE A 123 29.97 7.65 19.25
CA ILE A 123 28.95 7.84 20.27
C ILE A 123 28.65 6.50 20.92
N ASN A 124 28.69 6.47 22.25
CA ASN A 124 28.33 5.29 23.01
C ASN A 124 26.82 5.23 23.26
N PHE A 125 26.14 4.22 22.71
CA PHE A 125 24.73 3.97 22.95
C PHE A 125 24.54 2.99 24.10
N TYR A 126 23.78 3.39 25.11
CA TYR A 126 23.37 2.56 26.26
C TYR A 126 21.86 2.37 26.24
N PHE A 127 21.40 1.13 26.42
CA PHE A 127 20.00 0.78 26.33
C PHE A 127 19.47 0.25 27.67
N GLN A 128 18.34 0.79 28.11
CA GLN A 128 17.64 0.38 29.32
C GLN A 128 16.21 -0.04 28.98
N ASN A 129 15.61 -0.92 29.80
CA ASN A 129 14.22 -1.35 29.63
C ASN A 129 13.89 -1.80 28.20
N ILE A 130 14.75 -2.66 27.62
CA ILE A 130 14.57 -3.17 26.26
C ILE A 130 13.28 -3.99 26.18
N THR A 131 12.40 -3.64 25.24
CA THR A 131 11.11 -4.32 25.02
C THR A 131 11.23 -5.40 23.96
N GLU A 132 10.58 -6.56 24.20
CA GLU A 132 10.43 -7.58 23.18
C GLU A 132 9.25 -7.28 22.28
N LEU A 133 9.48 -7.13 20.97
CA LEU A 133 8.40 -7.12 19.99
C LEU A 133 7.76 -8.52 19.97
N LYS A 134 6.56 -8.65 20.51
CA LYS A 134 5.74 -9.86 20.35
C LYS A 134 5.47 -10.06 18.84
N SER A 135 6.29 -10.86 18.17
CA SER A 135 6.01 -11.26 16.81
C SER A 135 4.69 -12.03 16.79
N ARG A 136 3.69 -11.57 16.02
CA ARG A 136 2.53 -12.41 15.72
C ARG A 136 3.05 -13.71 15.09
N LYS A 137 2.96 -14.81 15.82
CA LYS A 137 3.36 -16.14 15.31
C LYS A 137 2.54 -16.42 14.04
N SER A 138 3.18 -16.33 12.88
CA SER A 138 2.58 -16.80 11.64
C SER A 138 2.58 -18.33 11.67
N PHE A 139 1.43 -18.92 11.47
CA PHE A 139 1.21 -20.39 11.44
C PHE A 139 1.74 -21.00 10.12
N THR A 140 2.99 -20.72 9.76
CA THR A 140 3.62 -21.30 8.58
C THR A 140 4.70 -22.29 9.01
N PRO A 141 4.75 -23.51 8.44
CA PRO A 141 5.79 -24.48 8.75
C PRO A 141 7.20 -23.87 8.57
N ASN A 142 8.08 -24.09 9.53
CA ASN A 142 9.41 -23.45 9.62
C ASN A 142 10.29 -23.65 8.37
N PHE A 143 10.12 -24.74 7.62
CA PHE A 143 10.92 -25.05 6.43
C PHE A 143 10.71 -24.02 5.30
N PHE A 144 9.44 -23.60 5.08
CA PHE A 144 9.12 -22.59 4.05
C PHE A 144 9.32 -21.14 4.56
N SER A 145 9.62 -20.97 5.84
CA SER A 145 9.64 -19.64 6.47
C SER A 145 10.82 -18.77 6.03
N LYS A 146 11.92 -19.35 5.60
CA LYS A 146 13.17 -18.61 5.28
C LYS A 146 13.23 -18.07 3.84
N ASN A 147 12.57 -18.71 2.86
CA ASN A 147 12.68 -18.29 1.46
C ASN A 147 11.46 -17.49 1.00
N LYS A 148 11.62 -16.15 0.92
CA LYS A 148 10.55 -15.22 0.49
C LYS A 148 10.01 -15.54 -0.91
N ARG A 149 10.85 -16.04 -1.83
CA ARG A 149 10.46 -16.39 -3.22
C ARG A 149 9.55 -17.61 -3.26
N VAL A 150 9.89 -18.65 -2.51
CA VAL A 150 9.07 -19.85 -2.39
C VAL A 150 7.70 -19.51 -1.79
N LYS A 151 7.68 -18.72 -0.71
CA LYS A 151 6.41 -18.25 -0.12
C LYS A 151 5.56 -17.47 -1.12
N ALA A 152 6.16 -16.62 -1.94
CA ALA A 152 5.46 -15.85 -2.96
C ALA A 152 4.80 -16.76 -4.01
N SER A 153 5.54 -17.76 -4.53
CA SER A 153 5.03 -18.72 -5.51
C SER A 153 3.91 -19.59 -4.93
N LEU A 154 4.08 -20.10 -3.71
CA LEU A 154 3.05 -20.88 -3.01
C LEU A 154 1.80 -20.05 -2.73
N TRP A 155 1.96 -18.78 -2.40
CA TRP A 155 0.81 -17.88 -2.23
C TRP A 155 0.01 -17.72 -3.53
N LEU A 156 0.67 -17.54 -4.68
CA LEU A 156 -0.03 -17.43 -5.98
C LEU A 156 -0.74 -18.74 -6.34
N ILE A 157 -0.09 -19.89 -6.16
CA ILE A 157 -0.69 -21.21 -6.35
C ILE A 157 -1.94 -21.35 -5.46
N TYR A 158 -1.84 -20.96 -4.19
CA TYR A 158 -2.98 -20.97 -3.27
C TYR A 158 -4.13 -20.08 -3.76
N GLN A 159 -3.87 -18.87 -4.29
CA GLN A 159 -4.93 -18.01 -4.83
C GLN A 159 -5.61 -18.66 -6.03
N PHE A 160 -4.85 -19.30 -6.91
CA PHE A 160 -5.41 -20.02 -8.06
C PHE A 160 -6.31 -21.19 -7.63
N PHE A 161 -5.86 -22.04 -6.70
CA PHE A 161 -6.69 -23.10 -6.16
C PHE A 161 -7.92 -22.61 -5.38
N LYS A 162 -7.77 -21.50 -4.66
CA LYS A 162 -8.90 -20.85 -3.97
C LYS A 162 -9.98 -20.43 -4.95
N LYS A 163 -9.59 -19.89 -6.11
CA LYS A 163 -10.51 -19.56 -7.20
C LYS A 163 -11.16 -20.82 -7.78
N LEU A 164 -10.40 -21.89 -8.08
CA LEU A 164 -10.95 -23.12 -8.63
C LEU A 164 -11.98 -23.79 -7.72
N LYS A 165 -11.80 -23.69 -6.39
CA LYS A 165 -12.74 -24.22 -5.39
C LYS A 165 -13.96 -23.34 -5.17
N SER A 166 -14.03 -22.16 -5.77
CA SER A 166 -15.14 -21.23 -5.64
C SER A 166 -16.12 -21.40 -6.81
N PRO A 167 -17.44 -21.38 -6.57
CA PRO A 167 -18.42 -21.46 -7.65
C PRO A 167 -18.30 -20.25 -8.58
N ALA A 168 -18.62 -20.45 -9.84
CA ALA A 168 -18.75 -19.36 -10.79
C ALA A 168 -19.84 -18.37 -10.32
N VAL A 169 -19.58 -17.09 -10.52
CA VAL A 169 -20.56 -16.05 -10.28
C VAL A 169 -21.41 -15.88 -11.53
N ILE A 170 -22.72 -16.00 -11.38
CA ILE A 170 -23.68 -15.84 -12.47
C ILE A 170 -23.82 -14.33 -12.71
N LYS A 171 -23.50 -13.89 -13.92
CA LYS A 171 -23.58 -12.50 -14.33
C LYS A 171 -24.73 -12.33 -15.31
N ASN A 172 -25.82 -11.73 -14.87
CA ASN A 172 -27.00 -11.54 -15.70
C ASN A 172 -26.94 -10.29 -16.60
N MET A 173 -25.81 -9.63 -16.64
CA MET A 173 -25.58 -8.46 -17.49
C MET A 173 -24.55 -8.74 -18.58
N ASN A 174 -24.99 -8.66 -19.83
CA ASN A 174 -24.12 -8.73 -21.01
C ASN A 174 -23.92 -7.36 -21.66
N LYS A 175 -24.05 -6.24 -20.92
CA LYS A 175 -24.08 -4.92 -21.56
C LYS A 175 -23.42 -3.85 -20.70
N GLU A 176 -23.05 -2.78 -21.39
CA GLU A 176 -22.57 -1.52 -20.87
C GLU A 176 -23.24 -1.12 -19.56
N SER A 177 -22.48 -0.91 -18.49
CA SER A 177 -23.00 -0.33 -17.26
C SER A 177 -22.75 1.17 -17.22
N SER A 178 -23.68 1.90 -16.61
CA SER A 178 -23.55 3.35 -16.45
C SER A 178 -22.54 3.70 -15.37
N VAL A 179 -22.45 2.85 -14.34
CA VAL A 179 -21.60 3.06 -13.17
C VAL A 179 -20.88 1.75 -12.81
N PHE A 180 -19.58 1.86 -12.67
CA PHE A 180 -18.72 0.80 -12.20
C PHE A 180 -18.18 1.17 -10.80
N ILE A 181 -18.27 0.27 -9.83
CA ILE A 181 -17.79 0.50 -8.47
C ILE A 181 -16.76 -0.57 -8.10
N MET A 182 -15.56 -0.12 -7.70
CA MET A 182 -14.50 -0.97 -7.15
C MET A 182 -14.35 -0.73 -5.65
N ASP A 183 -14.58 -1.77 -4.84
CA ASP A 183 -14.54 -1.66 -3.39
C ASP A 183 -14.04 -2.94 -2.70
N TYR A 184 -14.12 -2.94 -1.36
CA TYR A 184 -13.85 -4.10 -0.52
C TYR A 184 -15.15 -4.75 -0.07
N PHE A 185 -15.23 -6.07 -0.15
CA PHE A 185 -16.40 -6.84 0.29
C PHE A 185 -16.46 -6.98 1.82
N THR A 186 -16.58 -5.85 2.52
CA THR A 186 -16.48 -5.81 3.99
C THR A 186 -17.65 -5.13 4.69
N HIS A 187 -18.25 -4.11 4.08
CA HIS A 187 -19.23 -3.22 4.73
C HIS A 187 -20.68 -3.63 4.42
N LEU A 188 -20.96 -4.93 4.56
CA LEU A 188 -22.29 -5.48 4.26
C LEU A 188 -23.20 -5.44 5.48
N ASN A 189 -24.40 -4.88 5.31
CA ASN A 189 -25.46 -4.87 6.32
C ASN A 189 -26.18 -6.22 6.38
N GLN A 190 -26.43 -6.87 5.22
CA GLN A 190 -27.17 -8.12 5.11
C GLN A 190 -26.57 -9.05 4.04
N MET A 191 -27.01 -10.33 4.04
CA MET A 191 -26.49 -11.38 3.18
C MET A 191 -27.46 -11.91 2.12
N THR A 192 -28.69 -11.40 2.13
CA THR A 192 -29.75 -11.81 1.17
C THR A 192 -29.77 -10.93 -0.05
N ASN A 193 -29.75 -9.62 0.16
CA ASN A 193 -29.63 -8.60 -0.87
C ASN A 193 -28.41 -7.74 -0.60
N TYR A 194 -27.86 -7.11 -1.63
CA TYR A 194 -26.75 -6.20 -1.43
C TYR A 194 -27.19 -4.95 -0.70
N SER A 195 -26.54 -4.67 0.41
CA SER A 195 -26.70 -3.46 1.20
C SER A 195 -25.37 -3.13 1.87
N SER A 196 -24.94 -1.90 1.78
CA SER A 196 -23.64 -1.44 2.23
C SER A 196 -23.73 -0.09 2.93
N ASN A 197 -23.15 0.02 4.10
CA ASN A 197 -23.07 1.28 4.86
C ASN A 197 -22.42 2.44 4.10
N ILE A 198 -21.64 2.14 3.07
CA ILE A 198 -20.94 3.15 2.27
C ILE A 198 -21.77 3.51 1.04
N TRP A 199 -22.36 2.50 0.36
CA TRP A 199 -22.91 2.71 -0.97
C TRP A 199 -24.42 2.91 -1.00
N ASP A 200 -25.18 2.48 0.02
CA ASP A 200 -26.65 2.57 0.01
C ASP A 200 -27.17 3.99 -0.24
N PRO A 201 -26.60 5.07 0.36
CA PRO A 201 -27.08 6.43 0.08
C PRO A 201 -26.93 6.81 -1.40
N LEU A 202 -25.82 6.44 -2.03
CA LEU A 202 -25.59 6.67 -3.45
C LEU A 202 -26.49 5.78 -4.32
N LEU A 203 -26.62 4.49 -3.96
CA LEU A 203 -27.41 3.52 -4.70
C LEU A 203 -28.90 3.92 -4.73
N ASN A 204 -29.43 4.44 -3.65
CA ASN A 204 -30.83 4.90 -3.58
C ASN A 204 -31.12 6.02 -4.60
N GLN A 205 -30.11 6.81 -4.95
CA GLN A 205 -30.25 7.88 -5.94
C GLN A 205 -30.05 7.40 -7.38
N ILE A 206 -29.05 6.52 -7.62
CA ILE A 206 -28.63 6.17 -8.99
C ILE A 206 -29.22 4.86 -9.51
N SER A 207 -29.58 3.90 -8.66
CA SER A 207 -29.99 2.55 -9.07
C SER A 207 -31.30 2.49 -9.89
N LYS A 208 -32.17 3.48 -9.73
CA LYS A 208 -33.44 3.54 -10.46
C LYS A 208 -33.26 3.75 -11.97
N ARG A 209 -32.16 4.36 -12.40
CA ARG A 209 -31.92 4.76 -13.80
C ARG A 209 -30.66 4.17 -14.41
N ASN A 210 -29.80 3.57 -13.58
CA ASN A 210 -28.47 3.13 -14.01
C ASN A 210 -28.29 1.64 -13.72
N LYS A 211 -27.57 0.96 -14.61
CA LYS A 211 -27.02 -0.35 -14.34
C LYS A 211 -25.67 -0.20 -13.67
N ILE A 212 -25.44 -0.94 -12.61
CA ILE A 212 -24.26 -0.81 -11.77
C ILE A 212 -23.47 -2.12 -11.79
N TYR A 213 -22.17 -2.02 -12.05
CA TYR A 213 -21.25 -3.14 -11.95
C TYR A 213 -20.36 -2.96 -10.72
N PHE A 214 -20.43 -3.89 -9.77
CA PHE A 214 -19.54 -3.96 -8.61
C PHE A 214 -18.45 -4.97 -8.85
N LEU A 215 -17.20 -4.53 -8.77
CA LEU A 215 -16.04 -5.40 -8.67
C LEU A 215 -15.46 -5.28 -7.26
N HIS A 216 -15.49 -6.36 -6.51
CA HIS A 216 -15.04 -6.36 -5.12
C HIS A 216 -13.66 -6.98 -4.96
N HIS A 217 -12.89 -6.47 -3.98
CA HIS A 217 -11.82 -7.22 -3.34
C HIS A 217 -12.37 -8.09 -2.23
N PHE A 218 -12.05 -9.39 -2.25
CA PHE A 218 -12.42 -10.29 -1.18
C PHE A 218 -11.48 -10.15 0.02
N ILE A 219 -12.02 -9.66 1.13
CA ILE A 219 -11.36 -9.66 2.44
C ILE A 219 -12.13 -10.59 3.37
N PRO A 220 -11.49 -11.61 3.98
CA PRO A 220 -12.15 -12.46 4.96
C PRO A 220 -12.64 -11.65 6.16
N THR A 221 -13.92 -11.84 6.51
CA THR A 221 -14.55 -11.27 7.71
C THR A 221 -15.03 -12.41 8.61
N GLU A 222 -15.45 -12.11 9.83
CA GLU A 222 -16.04 -13.10 10.74
C GLU A 222 -17.28 -13.79 10.14
N LYS A 223 -18.11 -13.02 9.42
CA LYS A 223 -19.32 -13.52 8.76
C LYS A 223 -19.01 -14.32 7.50
N ILE A 224 -17.98 -13.95 6.73
CA ILE A 224 -17.61 -14.56 5.44
C ILE A 224 -16.11 -14.84 5.41
N ARG A 225 -15.72 -16.06 5.83
CA ARG A 225 -14.31 -16.46 5.98
C ARG A 225 -13.65 -16.97 4.69
N SER A 226 -14.42 -17.27 3.65
CA SER A 226 -13.86 -17.89 2.42
C SER A 226 -14.45 -17.31 1.15
N LEU A 227 -13.64 -17.26 0.09
CA LEU A 227 -14.06 -16.84 -1.24
C LEU A 227 -15.23 -17.71 -1.77
N LYS A 228 -15.22 -19.00 -1.49
CA LYS A 228 -16.32 -19.92 -1.83
C LYS A 228 -17.67 -19.47 -1.23
N LYS A 229 -17.68 -19.09 0.06
CA LYS A 229 -18.89 -18.59 0.73
C LYS A 229 -19.28 -17.21 0.17
N ALA A 230 -18.31 -16.35 -0.05
CA ALA A 230 -18.50 -15.04 -0.65
C ALA A 230 -19.11 -15.12 -2.06
N SER A 231 -18.62 -16.00 -2.94
CA SER A 231 -19.17 -16.21 -4.30
C SER A 231 -20.61 -16.69 -4.28
N LYS A 232 -20.98 -17.56 -3.33
CA LYS A 232 -22.37 -17.96 -3.14
C LYS A 232 -23.26 -16.79 -2.73
N THR A 233 -22.72 -15.85 -1.93
CA THR A 233 -23.46 -14.63 -1.53
C THR A 233 -23.64 -13.70 -2.73
N LEU A 234 -22.61 -13.51 -3.57
CA LEU A 234 -22.75 -12.70 -4.79
C LEU A 234 -23.82 -13.25 -5.74
N ASN A 235 -23.95 -14.57 -5.87
CA ASN A 235 -24.98 -15.17 -6.70
C ASN A 235 -26.41 -14.80 -6.22
N LYS A 236 -26.61 -14.58 -4.91
CA LYS A 236 -27.88 -14.06 -4.38
C LYS A 236 -28.07 -12.58 -4.77
N PHE A 237 -27.01 -11.76 -4.66
CA PHE A 237 -27.08 -10.35 -5.03
C PHE A 237 -27.34 -10.17 -6.53
N ASN A 238 -26.78 -11.03 -7.38
CA ASN A 238 -26.94 -10.99 -8.83
C ASN A 238 -28.32 -11.43 -9.35
N ILE A 239 -29.25 -11.78 -8.46
CA ILE A 239 -30.67 -11.94 -8.82
C ILE A 239 -31.27 -10.57 -9.19
N ASN A 240 -30.76 -9.49 -8.62
CA ASN A 240 -31.14 -8.12 -8.97
C ASN A 240 -30.65 -7.78 -10.39
N LYS A 241 -31.57 -7.51 -11.30
CA LYS A 241 -31.26 -7.23 -12.71
C LYS A 241 -30.52 -5.90 -12.96
N ASN A 242 -30.53 -4.99 -11.99
CA ASN A 242 -29.88 -3.67 -12.12
C ASN A 242 -28.46 -3.63 -11.55
N GLN A 243 -28.03 -4.68 -10.87
CA GLN A 243 -26.71 -4.77 -10.27
C GLN A 243 -26.02 -6.06 -10.67
N VAL A 244 -24.73 -5.98 -10.95
CA VAL A 244 -23.86 -7.15 -11.09
C VAL A 244 -22.72 -7.03 -10.09
N HIS A 245 -22.49 -8.09 -9.36
CA HIS A 245 -21.42 -8.19 -8.38
C HIS A 245 -20.43 -9.28 -8.79
N ASP A 246 -19.14 -8.97 -8.76
CA ASP A 246 -18.05 -9.91 -9.06
C ASP A 246 -16.89 -9.73 -8.09
N PHE A 247 -16.00 -10.71 -7.98
CA PHE A 247 -14.72 -10.59 -7.29
C PHE A 247 -13.57 -10.56 -8.27
N ILE A 248 -12.63 -9.65 -8.07
CA ILE A 248 -11.40 -9.62 -8.88
C ILE A 248 -10.62 -10.94 -8.78
N GLU A 249 -10.61 -11.58 -7.61
CA GLU A 249 -9.93 -12.86 -7.37
C GLU A 249 -10.54 -14.02 -8.16
N LEU A 250 -11.81 -13.95 -8.58
CA LEU A 250 -12.43 -14.97 -9.43
C LEU A 250 -12.01 -14.87 -10.90
N ASN A 251 -11.41 -13.77 -11.29
CA ASN A 251 -10.96 -13.53 -12.65
C ASN A 251 -9.52 -14.04 -12.90
N ILE A 252 -8.91 -14.75 -11.93
CA ILE A 252 -7.65 -15.48 -12.12
C ILE A 252 -7.89 -16.67 -13.04
N ASN A 253 -7.56 -16.55 -14.32
CA ASN A 253 -7.58 -17.65 -15.27
C ASN A 253 -6.18 -18.25 -15.45
N VAL A 254 -6.08 -19.38 -16.20
CA VAL A 254 -4.80 -20.08 -16.44
C VAL A 254 -3.80 -19.16 -17.14
N PHE A 255 -4.25 -18.37 -18.10
CA PHE A 255 -3.38 -17.43 -18.84
C PHE A 255 -2.79 -16.36 -17.91
N VAL A 256 -3.60 -15.72 -17.07
CA VAL A 256 -3.13 -14.76 -16.06
C VAL A 256 -2.14 -15.42 -15.11
N PHE A 257 -2.48 -16.61 -14.60
CA PHE A 257 -1.64 -17.36 -13.67
C PHE A 257 -0.25 -17.67 -14.25
N THR A 258 -0.20 -18.28 -15.44
CA THR A 258 1.06 -18.65 -16.10
C THR A 258 1.91 -17.43 -16.44
N LYS A 259 1.27 -16.35 -16.91
CA LYS A 259 1.93 -15.09 -17.22
C LYS A 259 2.57 -14.44 -15.98
N VAL A 260 1.87 -14.46 -14.85
CA VAL A 260 2.42 -13.95 -13.58
C VAL A 260 3.62 -14.76 -13.12
N ILE A 261 3.53 -16.11 -13.16
CA ILE A 261 4.67 -16.97 -12.78
C ILE A 261 5.88 -16.69 -13.66
N PHE A 262 5.68 -16.67 -14.97
CA PHE A 262 6.77 -16.42 -15.91
C PHE A 262 7.43 -15.05 -15.68
N ASN A 263 6.65 -13.99 -15.60
CA ASN A 263 7.15 -12.65 -15.37
C ASN A 263 7.81 -12.51 -14.00
N TYR A 264 7.28 -13.20 -12.97
CA TYR A 264 7.90 -13.22 -11.64
C TYR A 264 9.29 -13.85 -11.67
N ILE A 265 9.44 -15.01 -12.36
CA ILE A 265 10.75 -15.66 -12.53
C ILE A 265 11.73 -14.74 -13.25
N LEU A 266 11.31 -14.13 -14.37
CA LEU A 266 12.16 -13.19 -15.11
C LEU A 266 12.57 -11.98 -14.24
N PHE A 267 11.64 -11.45 -13.47
CA PHE A 267 11.95 -10.32 -12.59
C PHE A 267 12.93 -10.68 -11.47
N GLN A 268 12.97 -11.94 -11.01
CA GLN A 268 13.93 -12.37 -9.98
C GLN A 268 15.40 -12.21 -10.43
N PHE A 269 15.69 -12.27 -11.74
CA PHE A 269 17.03 -11.97 -12.25
C PHE A 269 17.36 -10.48 -12.07
N LYS A 270 16.44 -9.59 -12.39
CA LYS A 270 16.57 -8.14 -12.13
C LYS A 270 16.71 -7.85 -10.64
N ALA A 271 15.86 -8.46 -9.82
CA ALA A 271 15.86 -8.28 -8.37
C ALA A 271 17.18 -8.70 -7.71
N ARG A 272 17.84 -9.77 -8.22
CA ARG A 272 19.16 -10.19 -7.72
C ARG A 272 20.19 -9.08 -7.92
N LYS A 273 20.23 -8.46 -9.10
CA LYS A 273 21.17 -7.36 -9.40
C LYS A 273 20.91 -6.13 -8.52
N ILE A 274 19.63 -5.75 -8.35
CA ILE A 274 19.23 -4.65 -7.46
C ILE A 274 19.72 -4.92 -6.03
N VAL A 275 19.43 -6.11 -5.51
CA VAL A 275 19.78 -6.51 -4.14
C VAL A 275 21.29 -6.56 -3.93
N SER A 276 22.05 -7.11 -4.89
CA SER A 276 23.52 -7.12 -4.82
C SER A 276 24.08 -5.70 -4.75
N SER A 277 23.70 -4.85 -5.70
CA SER A 277 24.17 -3.46 -5.74
C SER A 277 23.79 -2.65 -4.49
N LEU A 278 22.59 -2.89 -3.93
CA LEU A 278 22.20 -2.25 -2.66
C LEU A 278 23.07 -2.72 -1.49
N LYS A 279 23.42 -4.01 -1.41
CA LYS A 279 24.32 -4.53 -0.39
C LYS A 279 25.70 -3.89 -0.48
N ASP A 280 26.25 -3.79 -1.68
CA ASP A 280 27.56 -3.16 -1.89
C ASP A 280 27.56 -1.69 -1.45
N LYS A 281 26.47 -0.96 -1.75
CA LYS A 281 26.31 0.44 -1.32
C LYS A 281 26.11 0.59 0.18
N ILE A 282 25.40 -0.35 0.83
CA ILE A 282 25.26 -0.38 2.29
C ILE A 282 26.60 -0.58 2.97
N ASN A 283 27.46 -1.41 2.40
CA ASN A 283 28.78 -1.70 2.98
C ASN A 283 29.80 -0.58 2.76
N ASN A 284 29.65 0.20 1.68
CA ASN A 284 30.68 1.15 1.24
C ASN A 284 30.43 2.62 1.64
N HIS A 285 29.29 2.97 2.24
CA HIS A 285 28.93 4.36 2.57
C HIS A 285 28.27 4.53 3.93
N ASN A 286 28.82 5.42 4.77
CA ASN A 286 28.23 5.82 6.07
C ASN A 286 26.82 6.45 5.96
N ASN A 287 26.44 6.95 4.79
CA ASN A 287 25.09 7.49 4.52
C ASN A 287 24.04 6.41 4.26
N SER A 288 24.39 5.13 4.36
CA SER A 288 23.51 3.99 4.03
C SER A 288 22.63 3.49 5.20
N LEU A 289 22.71 4.15 6.36
CA LEU A 289 22.06 3.69 7.61
C LEU A 289 20.54 3.46 7.44
N SER A 290 19.88 4.38 6.78
CA SER A 290 18.44 4.28 6.51
C SER A 290 18.08 3.12 5.59
N ILE A 291 18.93 2.81 4.60
CA ILE A 291 18.74 1.68 3.68
C ILE A 291 18.94 0.37 4.43
N LYS A 292 19.92 0.31 5.33
CA LYS A 292 20.21 -0.87 6.17
C LYS A 292 19.01 -1.23 7.05
N PHE A 293 18.36 -0.24 7.67
CA PHE A 293 17.17 -0.44 8.47
C PHE A 293 15.98 -0.93 7.62
N LEU A 294 15.78 -0.36 6.43
CA LEU A 294 14.70 -0.73 5.49
C LEU A 294 14.98 -1.97 4.65
N ASN A 295 16.18 -2.57 4.76
CA ASN A 295 16.61 -3.67 3.88
C ASN A 295 15.59 -4.82 3.80
N ASN A 296 15.00 -5.24 4.91
CA ASN A 296 14.00 -6.31 4.93
C ASN A 296 12.73 -5.94 4.17
N SER A 297 12.30 -4.68 4.24
CA SER A 297 11.14 -4.17 3.52
C SER A 297 11.43 -4.04 2.02
N ILE A 298 12.63 -3.58 1.66
CA ILE A 298 13.10 -3.53 0.27
C ILE A 298 13.13 -4.93 -0.34
N LEU A 299 13.74 -5.89 0.36
CA LEU A 299 13.81 -7.28 -0.09
C LEU A 299 12.42 -7.91 -0.25
N SER A 300 11.50 -7.63 0.67
CA SER A 300 10.11 -8.12 0.59
C SER A 300 9.41 -7.56 -0.63
N SER A 301 9.58 -6.27 -0.89
CA SER A 301 8.99 -5.56 -2.04
C SER A 301 9.55 -6.04 -3.39
N LEU A 302 10.80 -6.49 -3.44
CA LEU A 302 11.46 -6.92 -4.68
C LEU A 302 11.43 -8.44 -4.93
N THR A 303 11.19 -9.26 -3.90
CA THR A 303 11.29 -10.72 -4.05
C THR A 303 10.17 -11.50 -3.40
N GLY A 304 9.34 -10.83 -2.58
CA GLY A 304 8.35 -11.47 -1.72
C GLY A 304 6.96 -11.58 -2.34
N LYS A 305 6.01 -11.94 -1.46
CA LYS A 305 4.59 -12.05 -1.78
C LYS A 305 4.02 -10.76 -2.38
N GLU A 306 4.44 -9.60 -1.90
CA GLU A 306 3.96 -8.29 -2.35
C GLU A 306 4.25 -8.06 -3.84
N LEU A 307 5.45 -8.42 -4.28
CA LEU A 307 5.83 -8.32 -5.68
C LEU A 307 4.91 -9.15 -6.58
N ILE A 308 4.76 -10.45 -6.27
CA ILE A 308 3.94 -11.34 -7.10
C ILE A 308 2.44 -10.96 -7.04
N GLN A 309 1.99 -10.42 -5.92
CA GLN A 309 0.64 -9.90 -5.76
C GLN A 309 0.40 -8.66 -6.64
N ASN A 310 1.35 -7.73 -6.70
CA ASN A 310 1.26 -6.57 -7.57
C ASN A 310 1.29 -6.97 -9.05
N MET A 311 2.14 -7.92 -9.43
CA MET A 311 2.12 -8.50 -10.78
C MET A 311 0.77 -9.14 -11.11
N LEU A 312 0.19 -9.88 -10.15
CA LEU A 312 -1.12 -10.48 -10.30
C LEU A 312 -2.21 -9.42 -10.53
N TYR A 313 -2.22 -8.32 -9.75
CA TYR A 313 -3.17 -7.23 -9.96
C TYR A 313 -3.03 -6.60 -11.34
N VAL A 314 -1.80 -6.36 -11.81
CA VAL A 314 -1.56 -5.82 -13.15
C VAL A 314 -2.17 -6.73 -14.23
N GLU A 315 -1.93 -8.04 -14.14
CA GLU A 315 -2.40 -8.98 -15.16
C GLU A 315 -3.92 -9.22 -15.07
N ILE A 316 -4.49 -9.29 -13.87
CA ILE A 316 -5.94 -9.50 -13.70
C ILE A 316 -6.73 -8.30 -14.18
N PHE A 317 -6.36 -7.08 -13.77
CA PHE A 317 -7.09 -5.89 -14.18
C PHE A 317 -6.96 -5.64 -15.68
N ASP A 318 -5.78 -5.90 -16.26
CA ASP A 318 -5.58 -5.78 -17.71
C ASP A 318 -6.46 -6.78 -18.49
N ASP A 319 -6.51 -8.05 -18.05
CA ASP A 319 -7.35 -9.09 -18.66
C ASP A 319 -8.85 -8.82 -18.44
N PHE A 320 -9.22 -8.34 -17.26
CA PHE A 320 -10.60 -8.03 -16.90
C PHE A 320 -11.16 -6.86 -17.73
N PHE A 321 -10.48 -5.71 -17.75
CA PHE A 321 -10.96 -4.52 -18.47
C PHE A 321 -10.89 -4.66 -19.99
N LYS A 322 -10.05 -5.55 -20.49
CA LYS A 322 -10.05 -5.93 -21.93
C LYS A 322 -11.33 -6.66 -22.33
N LYS A 323 -11.97 -7.38 -21.41
CA LYS A 323 -13.11 -8.28 -21.70
C LYS A 323 -14.47 -7.69 -21.41
N ILE A 324 -14.55 -6.74 -20.48
CA ILE A 324 -15.82 -6.09 -20.17
C ILE A 324 -16.11 -4.99 -21.21
N GLU A 325 -17.39 -4.76 -21.43
CA GLU A 325 -17.86 -3.67 -22.29
C GLU A 325 -17.53 -2.31 -21.67
N PHE A 326 -17.66 -1.26 -22.46
CA PHE A 326 -17.36 0.11 -22.02
C PHE A 326 -18.14 0.49 -20.76
N GLN A 327 -17.43 1.05 -19.80
CA GLN A 327 -17.98 1.55 -18.55
C GLN A 327 -17.91 3.09 -18.55
N ARG A 328 -19.05 3.76 -18.38
CA ARG A 328 -19.14 5.22 -18.53
C ARG A 328 -18.46 5.97 -17.39
N THR A 329 -18.68 5.53 -16.16
CA THR A 329 -18.13 6.15 -14.95
C THR A 329 -17.66 5.08 -13.99
N GLY A 330 -16.41 5.17 -13.56
CA GLY A 330 -15.83 4.32 -12.51
C GLY A 330 -15.69 5.09 -11.20
N ILE A 331 -16.00 4.44 -10.09
CA ILE A 331 -15.76 4.94 -8.73
C ILE A 331 -14.98 3.85 -8.00
N TYR A 332 -13.92 4.21 -7.28
CA TYR A 332 -13.23 3.27 -6.43
C TYR A 332 -12.92 3.87 -5.06
N LEU A 333 -12.83 3.00 -4.03
CA LEU A 333 -12.43 3.43 -2.69
C LEU A 333 -10.93 3.74 -2.71
N GLN A 334 -10.59 5.00 -2.48
CA GLN A 334 -9.22 5.47 -2.46
C GLN A 334 -8.55 5.21 -1.11
N GLU A 335 -7.49 4.43 -1.14
CA GLU A 335 -6.57 4.22 -0.02
C GLU A 335 -5.10 4.34 -0.44
N ASN A 336 -4.84 4.67 -1.71
CA ASN A 336 -3.52 4.82 -2.33
C ASN A 336 -2.65 3.55 -2.18
N GLN A 337 -3.26 2.38 -2.37
CA GLN A 337 -2.59 1.09 -2.32
C GLN A 337 -2.05 0.66 -3.68
N GLY A 338 -1.11 -0.28 -3.68
CA GLY A 338 -0.46 -0.77 -4.91
C GLY A 338 -1.43 -1.28 -5.98
N TRP A 339 -2.53 -1.96 -5.61
CA TRP A 339 -3.53 -2.46 -6.57
C TRP A 339 -4.28 -1.34 -7.31
N GLU A 340 -4.45 -0.16 -6.68
CA GLU A 340 -5.14 0.97 -7.31
C GLU A 340 -4.39 1.47 -8.54
N PHE A 341 -3.05 1.43 -8.52
CA PHE A 341 -2.25 1.76 -9.71
C PHE A 341 -2.52 0.79 -10.87
N ALA A 342 -2.67 -0.50 -10.58
CA ALA A 342 -3.01 -1.50 -11.59
C ALA A 342 -4.41 -1.27 -12.16
N PHE A 343 -5.38 -0.99 -11.29
CA PHE A 343 -6.76 -0.69 -11.64
C PHE A 343 -6.87 0.57 -12.51
N ILE A 344 -6.31 1.71 -12.07
CA ILE A 344 -6.36 3.00 -12.78
C ILE A 344 -5.72 2.87 -14.17
N ASN A 345 -4.55 2.23 -14.25
CA ASN A 345 -3.88 2.06 -15.53
C ASN A 345 -4.66 1.17 -16.49
N ALA A 346 -5.21 0.05 -16.03
CA ALA A 346 -6.01 -0.83 -16.86
C ALA A 346 -7.30 -0.14 -17.33
N TRP A 347 -7.99 0.58 -16.45
CA TRP A 347 -9.16 1.39 -16.79
C TRP A 347 -8.87 2.34 -17.96
N LYS A 348 -7.80 3.13 -17.84
CA LYS A 348 -7.42 4.13 -18.87
C LYS A 348 -6.87 3.48 -20.13
N LYS A 349 -6.11 2.41 -20.03
CA LYS A 349 -5.57 1.66 -21.17
C LYS A 349 -6.70 1.11 -22.05
N HIS A 350 -7.75 0.61 -21.46
CA HIS A 350 -8.90 0.06 -22.17
C HIS A 350 -9.99 1.11 -22.48
N LYS A 351 -9.65 2.40 -22.31
CA LYS A 351 -10.46 3.55 -22.72
C LYS A 351 -11.87 3.59 -22.13
N HIS A 352 -12.03 3.12 -20.88
CA HIS A 352 -13.26 3.36 -20.14
C HIS A 352 -13.41 4.85 -19.81
N GLY A 353 -14.62 5.25 -19.39
CA GLY A 353 -14.96 6.65 -19.17
C GLY A 353 -14.28 7.29 -17.95
N LYS A 354 -14.92 8.26 -17.33
CA LYS A 354 -14.35 9.00 -16.19
C LYS A 354 -14.14 8.10 -14.99
N LEU A 355 -13.02 8.29 -14.28
CA LEU A 355 -12.66 7.55 -13.08
C LEU A 355 -12.58 8.48 -11.87
N LEU A 356 -13.31 8.16 -10.82
CA LEU A 356 -13.43 8.93 -9.60
C LEU A 356 -12.82 8.14 -8.43
N ALA A 357 -11.90 8.77 -7.71
CA ALA A 357 -11.35 8.24 -6.47
C ALA A 357 -12.18 8.75 -5.29
N PHE A 358 -12.85 7.87 -4.56
CA PHE A 358 -13.68 8.23 -3.42
C PHE A 358 -12.99 7.88 -2.11
N ASN A 359 -12.70 8.89 -1.30
CA ASN A 359 -12.21 8.71 0.05
C ASN A 359 -13.38 8.55 1.02
N ALA A 360 -13.61 7.32 1.47
CA ALA A 360 -14.67 7.01 2.45
C ALA A 360 -14.16 6.96 3.90
N SER A 361 -12.86 7.11 4.13
CA SER A 361 -12.22 6.99 5.45
C SER A 361 -11.67 8.32 5.94
N SER A 362 -11.48 8.43 7.25
CA SER A 362 -10.69 9.52 7.81
C SER A 362 -9.21 9.35 7.42
N VAL A 363 -8.58 10.44 7.02
CA VAL A 363 -7.14 10.50 6.79
C VAL A 363 -6.50 11.06 8.06
N SER A 364 -5.69 10.26 8.73
CA SER A 364 -4.92 10.75 9.89
C SER A 364 -3.70 11.54 9.43
N ASN A 365 -3.20 12.41 10.31
CA ASN A 365 -2.01 13.20 10.05
C ASN A 365 -0.79 12.37 9.64
N TRP A 366 -0.63 11.19 10.25
CA TRP A 366 0.48 10.27 9.98
C TRP A 366 0.21 9.29 8.83
N ASP A 367 -0.93 9.42 8.12
CA ASP A 367 -1.21 8.56 6.97
C ASP A 367 -0.50 9.04 5.70
N MET A 368 0.78 8.72 5.62
CA MET A 368 1.64 9.14 4.51
C MET A 368 1.28 8.48 3.16
N ARG A 369 0.32 7.54 3.12
CA ARG A 369 -0.26 7.04 1.87
C ARG A 369 -0.88 8.16 1.05
N PHE A 370 -1.49 9.14 1.74
CA PHE A 370 -2.17 10.28 1.10
C PHE A 370 -1.23 11.44 0.78
N LYS A 371 0.00 11.46 1.30
CA LYS A 371 0.96 12.44 0.81
C LYS A 371 1.24 12.14 -0.65
N TYR A 372 0.85 13.08 -1.50
CA TYR A 372 0.96 12.92 -2.95
C TYR A 372 2.42 12.61 -3.30
N PRO A 373 2.72 11.42 -3.82
CA PRO A 373 4.10 10.97 -3.94
C PRO A 373 4.86 11.66 -5.07
N PHE A 374 4.27 12.67 -5.71
CA PHE A 374 4.71 13.07 -7.03
C PHE A 374 4.88 14.57 -7.08
N GLU A 375 6.08 15.03 -6.81
CA GLU A 375 6.46 16.37 -7.26
C GLU A 375 6.19 16.50 -8.76
N LYS A 376 5.66 17.68 -9.10
CA LYS A 376 5.32 18.08 -10.46
C LYS A 376 6.46 17.68 -11.41
N ASP A 377 6.12 16.93 -12.44
CA ASP A 377 6.84 16.84 -13.72
C ASP A 377 8.03 15.90 -13.91
N LYS A 378 8.50 15.14 -12.94
CA LYS A 378 9.71 14.32 -13.17
C LYS A 378 9.49 12.97 -13.86
N ILE A 379 8.26 12.44 -13.97
CA ILE A 379 8.05 11.13 -14.61
C ILE A 379 6.76 11.12 -15.44
N LYS A 380 6.90 11.08 -16.78
CA LYS A 380 5.82 10.98 -17.76
C LYS A 380 4.80 9.85 -17.48
N LEU A 381 5.23 8.78 -16.83
CA LEU A 381 4.45 7.62 -16.38
C LEU A 381 3.37 7.95 -15.32
N ILE A 382 3.53 9.03 -14.58
CA ILE A 382 2.65 9.39 -13.46
C ILE A 382 1.34 10.00 -13.94
N LYS A 383 1.34 10.76 -15.05
CA LYS A 383 0.12 11.38 -15.61
C LYS A 383 -0.95 10.35 -15.97
N GLN A 384 -0.56 9.13 -16.35
CA GLN A 384 -1.52 8.08 -16.72
C GLN A 384 -2.19 7.39 -15.52
N ARG A 385 -1.64 7.53 -14.30
CA ARG A 385 -2.05 6.79 -13.10
C ARG A 385 -2.98 7.54 -12.17
N LYS A 386 -3.41 8.74 -12.52
CA LYS A 386 -4.35 9.53 -11.73
C LYS A 386 -5.79 9.21 -12.14
N PRO A 387 -6.72 9.13 -11.19
CA PRO A 387 -8.13 9.26 -11.51
C PRO A 387 -8.41 10.64 -12.11
N ASP A 388 -9.56 10.83 -12.69
CA ASP A 388 -9.91 12.12 -13.26
C ASP A 388 -10.28 13.13 -12.17
N PHE A 389 -10.90 12.65 -11.08
CA PHE A 389 -11.27 13.44 -9.92
C PHE A 389 -11.11 12.68 -8.62
N PHE A 390 -10.92 13.43 -7.53
CA PHE A 390 -10.90 12.94 -6.15
C PHE A 390 -12.12 13.47 -5.42
N LEU A 391 -12.89 12.57 -4.79
CA LEU A 391 -14.08 12.89 -4.03
C LEU A 391 -13.77 12.73 -2.55
N VAL A 392 -13.96 13.79 -1.77
CA VAL A 392 -13.65 13.84 -0.34
C VAL A 392 -14.87 14.27 0.46
N GLY A 393 -15.04 13.74 1.67
CA GLY A 393 -16.25 13.87 2.46
C GLY A 393 -16.48 15.24 3.13
N SER A 394 -15.62 16.25 2.89
CA SER A 394 -15.83 17.62 3.40
C SER A 394 -14.86 18.63 2.80
N LYS A 395 -15.20 19.92 2.98
CA LYS A 395 -14.30 21.05 2.64
C LYS A 395 -12.95 20.97 3.38
N ASN A 396 -12.95 20.52 4.63
CA ASN A 396 -11.71 20.37 5.40
C ASN A 396 -10.80 19.30 4.79
N TYR A 397 -11.35 18.19 4.31
CA TYR A 397 -10.57 17.19 3.57
C TYR A 397 -10.09 17.72 2.23
N LYS A 398 -10.84 18.57 1.54
CA LYS A 398 -10.36 19.23 0.32
C LYS A 398 -9.13 20.08 0.61
N LEU A 399 -9.15 20.88 1.68
CA LEU A 399 -8.00 21.69 2.12
C LEU A 399 -6.80 20.80 2.52
N LEU A 400 -7.07 19.69 3.22
CA LEU A 400 -6.04 18.72 3.58
C LEU A 400 -5.38 18.12 2.33
N TYR A 401 -6.15 17.73 1.32
CA TYR A 401 -5.62 17.21 0.07
C TYR A 401 -4.72 18.24 -0.65
N GLY A 402 -5.08 19.53 -0.61
CA GLY A 402 -4.21 20.61 -1.11
C GLY A 402 -2.87 20.66 -0.39
N LYS A 403 -2.86 20.57 0.96
CA LYS A 403 -1.62 20.49 1.76
C LYS A 403 -0.81 19.24 1.46
N LEU A 404 -1.47 18.15 1.10
CA LEU A 404 -0.83 16.88 0.73
C LEU A 404 -0.33 16.86 -0.74
N GLY A 405 -0.50 17.94 -1.50
CA GLY A 405 0.03 18.13 -2.85
C GLY A 405 -0.92 17.76 -4.00
N TYR A 406 -2.22 17.53 -3.72
CA TYR A 406 -3.20 17.27 -4.78
C TYR A 406 -3.61 18.55 -5.51
N GLU A 407 -3.92 18.43 -6.80
CA GLU A 407 -4.47 19.52 -7.63
C GLU A 407 -5.90 19.84 -7.18
N LEU A 408 -6.13 21.02 -6.54
CA LEU A 408 -7.41 21.35 -5.92
C LEU A 408 -8.60 21.46 -6.88
N ASP A 409 -8.35 21.75 -8.15
CA ASP A 409 -9.34 21.72 -9.23
C ASP A 409 -9.83 20.30 -9.56
N LYS A 410 -9.07 19.28 -9.18
CA LYS A 410 -9.43 17.86 -9.31
C LYS A 410 -10.07 17.29 -8.03
N VAL A 411 -10.05 18.03 -6.92
CA VAL A 411 -10.60 17.58 -5.64
C VAL A 411 -11.97 18.21 -5.42
N HIS A 412 -12.99 17.39 -5.32
CA HIS A 412 -14.36 17.81 -5.07
C HIS A 412 -14.83 17.34 -3.70
N ASP A 413 -15.35 18.26 -2.91
CA ASP A 413 -16.04 17.93 -1.67
C ASP A 413 -17.44 17.43 -1.99
N VAL A 414 -17.76 16.28 -1.43
CA VAL A 414 -19.05 15.60 -1.57
C VAL A 414 -19.58 15.22 -0.20
N GLU A 415 -20.83 14.83 -0.12
CA GLU A 415 -21.37 14.31 1.13
C GLU A 415 -20.63 13.04 1.58
N ALA A 416 -20.33 12.96 2.86
CA ALA A 416 -19.67 11.80 3.45
C ALA A 416 -20.67 10.64 3.56
N LEU A 417 -20.79 9.83 2.50
CA LEU A 417 -21.80 8.77 2.35
C LEU A 417 -21.94 7.87 3.59
N ARG A 418 -20.84 7.60 4.29
CA ARG A 418 -20.83 6.77 5.50
C ARG A 418 -21.69 7.34 6.64
N TYR A 419 -21.92 8.64 6.68
CA TYR A 419 -22.61 9.34 7.76
C TYR A 419 -24.01 9.81 7.37
N ILE A 420 -24.45 9.57 6.14
CA ILE A 420 -25.82 9.82 5.69
C ILE A 420 -26.68 8.69 6.24
N LYS A 421 -27.67 9.03 7.06
CA LYS A 421 -28.66 8.10 7.61
C LYS A 421 -29.86 7.95 6.69
#